data_0204377f25617f46cebcd08594587103
#
_entry.id   0204377f25617f46cebcd08594587103
#
_cell.length_a   1.000
_cell.length_b   1.000
_cell.length_c   1.000
_cell.angle_alpha   90.00
_cell.angle_beta   90.00
_cell.angle_gamma   90.00
#
_symmetry.space_group_name_H-M   'P 1'
#
loop_
_entity.id
_entity.type
_entity.pdbx_description
1 polymer ?
#
loop_
_entity_poly.entity_id
_entity_poly.type
_entity_poly.pdbx_seq_one_letter_code
_entity_poly.pdbx_strand_id
1 'polypeptide(L)'
;MKNIFSIILISTTFTAAVFAQDCGQSFYAMKEKTKITTSNFDGKGKLTGTSEATVKSIQSTANGFVATMEVNAKNEKGKSVVEAKNFDVICENGTIKLDIGSMYLNEMAAQMKGMELTISGTGIDIPATLSEGQTLSDGDSDIKMGSNGMTFMTMKFSIKNRKVEKKEKITVAAGTYDAYKITYDMDMKVLFKKSIKAVQWLVPSIGMIKSETYNAKGELEGTTEMTKFEQ
;
A
#
# COMPACT_ATOMS: atom_id res chain seq x y z
N MET A 1 -21.42 71.15 -22.71
CA MET A 1 -20.34 70.38 -21.98
C MET A 1 -20.93 69.05 -21.48
N LYS A 2 -20.67 67.94 -22.20
CA LYS A 2 -21.19 66.62 -21.85
C LYS A 2 -20.03 65.85 -21.22
N ASN A 3 -20.13 65.56 -19.92
CA ASN A 3 -19.16 64.69 -19.21
C ASN A 3 -19.52 63.22 -19.48
N ILE A 4 -18.63 62.49 -20.16
CA ILE A 4 -18.69 61.07 -20.35
C ILE A 4 -17.90 60.44 -19.23
N PHE A 5 -18.58 59.80 -18.27
CA PHE A 5 -17.96 58.96 -17.23
C PHE A 5 -17.69 57.58 -17.83
N SER A 6 -16.41 57.26 -18.11
CA SER A 6 -15.98 55.89 -18.48
C SER A 6 -15.86 55.06 -17.22
N ILE A 7 -16.75 54.08 -17.09
CA ILE A 7 -16.64 53.05 -16.04
C ILE A 7 -15.68 51.99 -16.55
N ILE A 8 -14.49 51.91 -15.96
CA ILE A 8 -13.53 50.81 -16.16
C ILE A 8 -13.98 49.62 -15.30
N LEU A 9 -14.50 48.60 -15.98
CA LEU A 9 -14.85 47.31 -15.34
C LEU A 9 -13.56 46.51 -15.16
N ILE A 10 -12.98 46.50 -13.93
CA ILE A 10 -11.83 45.64 -13.58
C ILE A 10 -12.39 44.23 -13.33
N SER A 11 -12.26 43.35 -14.31
CA SER A 11 -12.53 41.91 -14.11
C SER A 11 -11.36 41.26 -13.37
N THR A 12 -11.51 41.05 -12.07
CA THR A 12 -10.60 40.23 -11.30
C THR A 12 -10.83 38.74 -11.64
N THR A 13 -9.99 38.19 -12.50
CA THR A 13 -9.93 36.73 -12.70
C THR A 13 -9.36 36.11 -11.45
N PHE A 14 -10.22 35.50 -10.65
CA PHE A 14 -9.83 34.63 -9.56
C PHE A 14 -9.25 33.35 -10.16
N THR A 15 -7.93 33.27 -10.32
CA THR A 15 -7.25 32.01 -10.60
C THR A 15 -7.29 31.19 -9.31
N ALA A 16 -8.22 30.24 -9.23
CA ALA A 16 -8.16 29.21 -8.22
C ALA A 16 -6.84 28.44 -8.46
N ALA A 17 -5.84 28.66 -7.60
CA ALA A 17 -4.67 27.82 -7.54
C ALA A 17 -5.17 26.43 -7.10
N VAL A 18 -5.27 25.51 -8.03
CA VAL A 18 -5.41 24.08 -7.73
C VAL A 18 -4.08 23.70 -7.09
N PHE A 19 -4.04 23.63 -5.76
CA PHE A 19 -2.92 23.01 -5.07
C PHE A 19 -2.93 21.54 -5.48
N ALA A 20 -2.03 21.17 -6.39
CA ALA A 20 -1.70 19.78 -6.63
C ALA A 20 -1.31 19.21 -5.26
N GLN A 21 -2.06 18.21 -4.75
CA GLN A 21 -1.72 17.56 -3.50
C GLN A 21 -0.33 16.96 -3.66
N ASP A 22 0.61 17.43 -2.83
CA ASP A 22 2.01 17.06 -2.93
C ASP A 22 2.20 15.61 -2.48
N CYS A 23 2.81 14.80 -3.33
CA CYS A 23 3.24 13.44 -3.01
C CYS A 23 4.38 13.41 -1.96
N GLY A 24 5.00 14.53 -1.63
CA GLY A 24 6.10 14.63 -0.67
C GLY A 24 5.72 14.26 0.77
N GLN A 25 4.42 14.23 1.11
CA GLN A 25 3.91 13.78 2.41
C GLN A 25 3.19 12.43 2.33
N SER A 26 3.50 11.63 1.30
CA SER A 26 2.87 10.34 1.11
C SER A 26 3.11 9.38 2.29
N PHE A 27 2.26 8.34 2.41
CA PHE A 27 2.41 7.29 3.43
C PHE A 27 3.49 6.26 3.11
N TYR A 28 4.44 6.56 2.22
CA TYR A 28 5.57 5.68 1.91
C TYR A 28 6.88 6.45 1.94
N ALA A 29 7.94 5.77 2.37
CA ALA A 29 9.29 6.33 2.38
C ALA A 29 9.77 6.54 0.94
N MET A 30 9.91 7.81 0.53
CA MET A 30 10.24 8.21 -0.82
C MET A 30 11.64 8.80 -0.89
N LYS A 31 12.63 8.02 -0.44
CA LYS A 31 14.05 8.30 -0.59
C LYS A 31 14.75 7.04 -1.05
N GLU A 32 15.53 7.13 -2.13
CA GLU A 32 16.31 6.01 -2.63
C GLU A 32 17.22 5.44 -1.55
N LYS A 33 17.43 4.13 -1.60
CA LYS A 33 18.18 3.32 -0.64
C LYS A 33 17.52 3.18 0.74
N THR A 34 16.36 3.80 0.98
CA THR A 34 15.60 3.53 2.21
C THR A 34 15.28 2.04 2.30
N LYS A 35 15.51 1.46 3.49
CA LYS A 35 15.23 0.07 3.79
C LYS A 35 14.24 -0.06 4.94
N ILE A 36 13.29 -0.93 4.77
CA ILE A 36 12.26 -1.27 5.76
C ILE A 36 12.35 -2.78 5.99
N THR A 37 12.68 -3.19 7.22
CA THR A 37 12.65 -4.60 7.61
C THR A 37 11.44 -4.87 8.46
N THR A 38 10.71 -5.94 8.14
CA THR A 38 9.55 -6.40 8.90
C THR A 38 9.73 -7.84 9.36
N SER A 39 9.11 -8.20 10.48
CA SER A 39 8.97 -9.57 10.98
C SER A 39 7.51 -9.98 10.96
N ASN A 40 7.25 -11.20 10.52
CA ASN A 40 5.92 -11.80 10.46
C ASN A 40 5.79 -12.86 11.55
N PHE A 41 4.66 -12.84 12.25
CA PHE A 41 4.34 -13.76 13.35
C PHE A 41 2.99 -14.43 13.08
N ASP A 42 2.84 -15.68 13.52
CA ASP A 42 1.52 -16.33 13.56
C ASP A 42 0.66 -15.80 14.71
N GLY A 43 -0.60 -16.24 14.79
CA GLY A 43 -1.54 -15.81 15.82
C GLY A 43 -1.13 -16.17 17.25
N LYS A 44 -0.07 -16.99 17.45
CA LYS A 44 0.52 -17.33 18.74
C LYS A 44 1.80 -16.54 19.05
N GLY A 45 2.18 -15.60 18.19
CA GLY A 45 3.38 -14.78 18.34
C GLY A 45 4.68 -15.49 17.95
N LYS A 46 4.61 -16.65 17.26
CA LYS A 46 5.80 -17.34 16.77
C LYS A 46 6.24 -16.70 15.46
N LEU A 47 7.53 -16.37 15.32
CA LEU A 47 8.13 -15.87 14.08
C LEU A 47 7.92 -16.88 12.93
N THR A 48 7.37 -16.39 11.81
CA THR A 48 7.17 -17.18 10.58
C THR A 48 8.08 -16.74 9.45
N GLY A 49 8.61 -15.52 9.51
CA GLY A 49 9.54 -15.01 8.51
C GLY A 49 9.89 -13.54 8.71
N THR A 50 10.77 -13.05 7.84
CA THR A 50 11.18 -11.65 7.76
C THR A 50 11.17 -11.20 6.33
N SER A 51 10.91 -9.90 6.09
CA SER A 51 11.07 -9.30 4.77
C SER A 51 11.80 -7.96 4.87
N GLU A 52 12.57 -7.65 3.82
CA GLU A 52 13.23 -6.37 3.63
C GLU A 52 12.75 -5.76 2.33
N ALA A 53 12.23 -4.54 2.39
CA ALA A 53 11.87 -3.73 1.23
C ALA A 53 12.88 -2.58 1.09
N THR A 54 13.42 -2.38 -0.12
CA THR A 54 14.38 -1.33 -0.44
C THR A 54 13.85 -0.45 -1.56
N VAL A 55 13.86 0.88 -1.39
CA VAL A 55 13.59 1.83 -2.47
C VAL A 55 14.76 1.85 -3.43
N LYS A 56 14.59 1.30 -4.63
CA LYS A 56 15.68 1.19 -5.65
C LYS A 56 15.82 2.45 -6.48
N SER A 57 14.71 3.00 -6.91
CA SER A 57 14.69 4.21 -7.74
C SER A 57 13.38 4.96 -7.55
N ILE A 58 13.42 6.26 -7.80
CA ILE A 58 12.27 7.15 -7.81
C ILE A 58 12.31 7.95 -9.12
N GLN A 59 11.26 7.84 -9.92
CA GLN A 59 11.11 8.56 -11.18
C GLN A 59 9.98 9.57 -11.03
N SER A 60 10.29 10.85 -11.20
CA SER A 60 9.29 11.91 -11.20
C SER A 60 8.42 11.81 -12.45
N THR A 61 7.13 12.07 -12.30
CA THR A 61 6.14 12.17 -13.37
C THR A 61 5.53 13.57 -13.36
N ALA A 62 4.68 13.88 -14.35
CA ALA A 62 4.01 15.19 -14.39
C ALA A 62 3.13 15.46 -13.15
N ASN A 63 2.58 14.41 -12.53
CA ASN A 63 1.60 14.53 -11.44
C ASN A 63 2.04 13.84 -10.14
N GLY A 64 3.33 13.47 -10.02
CA GLY A 64 3.84 12.78 -8.84
C GLY A 64 5.13 11.99 -9.11
N PHE A 65 5.13 10.69 -8.78
CA PHE A 65 6.30 9.82 -8.98
C PHE A 65 5.90 8.34 -9.11
N VAL A 66 6.83 7.55 -9.63
CA VAL A 66 6.84 6.08 -9.53
C VAL A 66 8.10 5.68 -8.75
N ALA A 67 7.93 4.99 -7.64
CA ALA A 67 9.00 4.43 -6.84
C ALA A 67 9.06 2.92 -7.03
N THR A 68 10.18 2.39 -7.50
CA THR A 68 10.41 0.95 -7.59
C THR A 68 10.97 0.43 -6.28
N MET A 69 10.24 -0.49 -5.66
CA MET A 69 10.60 -1.18 -4.44
C MET A 69 11.11 -2.58 -4.77
N GLU A 70 12.23 -2.98 -4.18
CA GLU A 70 12.73 -4.36 -4.23
C GLU A 70 12.45 -5.04 -2.89
N VAL A 71 11.86 -6.24 -2.93
CA VAL A 71 11.56 -7.04 -1.75
C VAL A 71 12.35 -8.33 -1.74
N ASN A 72 12.93 -8.63 -0.58
CA ASN A 72 13.51 -9.92 -0.23
C ASN A 72 12.78 -10.47 0.99
N ALA A 73 12.47 -11.77 1.01
CA ALA A 73 11.85 -12.39 2.16
C ALA A 73 12.51 -13.74 2.52
N LYS A 74 12.54 -14.03 3.82
CA LYS A 74 13.09 -15.26 4.41
C LYS A 74 12.06 -15.90 5.32
N ASN A 75 12.03 -17.22 5.37
CA ASN A 75 11.23 -17.94 6.34
C ASN A 75 11.88 -17.94 7.75
N GLU A 76 11.25 -18.56 8.74
CA GLU A 76 11.70 -18.64 10.13
C GLU A 76 13.08 -19.30 10.32
N LYS A 77 13.55 -20.06 9.32
CA LYS A 77 14.88 -20.70 9.30
C LYS A 77 15.94 -19.86 8.59
N GLY A 78 15.59 -18.63 8.17
CA GLY A 78 16.48 -17.73 7.42
C GLY A 78 16.69 -18.12 5.95
N LYS A 79 15.96 -19.13 5.44
CA LYS A 79 16.00 -19.52 4.02
C LYS A 79 15.22 -18.52 3.18
N SER A 80 15.83 -18.06 2.09
CA SER A 80 15.14 -17.17 1.12
C SER A 80 13.92 -17.85 0.54
N VAL A 81 12.80 -17.14 0.55
CA VAL A 81 11.52 -17.52 -0.07
C VAL A 81 11.09 -16.54 -1.16
N VAL A 82 11.60 -15.30 -1.11
CA VAL A 82 11.48 -14.29 -2.17
C VAL A 82 12.86 -13.65 -2.37
N GLU A 83 13.33 -13.59 -3.62
CA GLU A 83 14.61 -12.98 -3.97
C GLU A 83 14.40 -11.87 -4.99
N ALA A 84 14.82 -10.63 -4.62
CA ALA A 84 14.93 -9.47 -5.50
C ALA A 84 13.71 -9.23 -6.41
N LYS A 85 12.50 -9.27 -5.86
CA LYS A 85 11.27 -8.96 -6.60
C LYS A 85 10.94 -7.49 -6.49
N ASN A 86 10.66 -6.90 -7.65
CA ASN A 86 10.31 -5.49 -7.75
C ASN A 86 8.79 -5.32 -7.85
N PHE A 87 8.28 -4.27 -7.22
CA PHE A 87 6.95 -3.73 -7.45
C PHE A 87 7.00 -2.21 -7.40
N ASP A 88 6.03 -1.56 -8.03
CA ASP A 88 5.97 -0.12 -8.08
C ASP A 88 4.95 0.43 -7.07
N VAL A 89 5.34 1.52 -6.43
CA VAL A 89 4.48 2.40 -5.64
C VAL A 89 4.30 3.67 -6.47
N ILE A 90 3.08 3.94 -6.88
CA ILE A 90 2.77 5.09 -7.71
C ILE A 90 2.14 6.15 -6.81
N CYS A 91 2.67 7.36 -6.82
CA CYS A 91 1.96 8.52 -6.32
C CYS A 91 1.49 9.39 -7.49
N GLU A 92 0.21 9.69 -7.52
CA GLU A 92 -0.41 10.54 -8.51
C GLU A 92 -1.39 11.49 -7.85
N ASN A 93 -1.21 12.81 -8.07
CA ASN A 93 -2.05 13.86 -7.48
C ASN A 93 -2.24 13.70 -5.95
N GLY A 94 -1.17 13.38 -5.22
CA GLY A 94 -1.19 13.20 -3.78
C GLY A 94 -1.84 11.89 -3.29
N THR A 95 -2.11 10.95 -4.18
CA THR A 95 -2.66 9.64 -3.83
C THR A 95 -1.67 8.54 -4.15
N ILE A 96 -1.35 7.71 -3.17
CA ILE A 96 -0.58 6.48 -3.38
C ILE A 96 -1.51 5.40 -3.93
N LYS A 97 -1.13 4.83 -5.04
CA LYS A 97 -1.79 3.69 -5.69
C LYS A 97 -0.95 2.44 -5.50
N LEU A 98 -1.53 1.40 -4.93
CA LEU A 98 -0.89 0.11 -4.69
C LEU A 98 -1.63 -0.98 -5.46
N ASP A 99 -0.90 -1.71 -6.29
CA ASP A 99 -1.41 -2.92 -6.91
C ASP A 99 -1.29 -4.10 -5.94
N ILE A 100 -2.43 -4.51 -5.38
CA ILE A 100 -2.52 -5.63 -4.43
C ILE A 100 -1.99 -6.91 -5.06
N GLY A 101 -2.31 -7.15 -6.33
CA GLY A 101 -1.89 -8.34 -7.05
C GLY A 101 -0.37 -8.46 -7.14
N SER A 102 0.32 -7.37 -7.48
CA SER A 102 1.78 -7.33 -7.53
C SER A 102 2.43 -7.63 -6.20
N MET A 103 1.84 -7.19 -5.09
CA MET A 103 2.35 -7.47 -3.74
C MET A 103 2.27 -8.97 -3.41
N TYR A 104 1.15 -9.64 -3.74
CA TYR A 104 0.97 -11.07 -3.49
C TYR A 104 1.73 -11.96 -4.47
N LEU A 105 1.90 -11.55 -5.73
CA LEU A 105 2.66 -12.32 -6.72
C LEU A 105 4.10 -12.55 -6.28
N ASN A 106 4.70 -11.62 -5.57
CA ASN A 106 6.07 -11.75 -5.10
C ASN A 106 6.24 -12.93 -4.13
N GLU A 107 5.22 -13.23 -3.30
CA GLU A 107 5.23 -14.38 -2.41
C GLU A 107 5.01 -15.71 -3.14
N MET A 108 4.25 -15.68 -4.23
CA MET A 108 3.84 -16.88 -4.98
C MET A 108 4.78 -17.21 -6.15
N ALA A 109 5.47 -16.23 -6.72
CA ALA A 109 6.27 -16.39 -7.94
C ALA A 109 7.37 -17.46 -7.81
N ALA A 110 7.93 -17.64 -6.60
CA ALA A 110 8.92 -18.69 -6.34
C ALA A 110 8.36 -20.12 -6.52
N GLN A 111 7.05 -20.29 -6.33
CA GLN A 111 6.35 -21.58 -6.45
C GLN A 111 5.78 -21.81 -7.85
N MET A 112 5.73 -20.77 -8.70
CA MET A 112 5.04 -20.75 -9.98
C MET A 112 5.99 -20.54 -11.16
N LYS A 113 7.21 -21.13 -11.10
CA LYS A 113 8.20 -21.02 -12.18
C LYS A 113 7.61 -21.52 -13.51
N GLY A 114 7.70 -20.66 -14.55
CA GLY A 114 7.27 -21.00 -15.91
C GLY A 114 5.79 -20.74 -16.21
N MET A 115 5.03 -20.13 -15.28
CA MET A 115 3.66 -19.70 -15.56
C MET A 115 3.60 -18.23 -16.01
N GLU A 116 2.68 -17.95 -16.91
CA GLU A 116 2.29 -16.60 -17.30
C GLU A 116 1.34 -16.05 -16.24
N LEU A 117 1.64 -14.83 -15.75
CA LEU A 117 0.86 -14.16 -14.73
C LEU A 117 0.32 -12.86 -15.28
N THR A 118 -0.99 -12.65 -15.16
CA THR A 118 -1.65 -11.39 -15.54
C THR A 118 -2.39 -10.84 -14.34
N ILE A 119 -2.13 -9.59 -14.00
CA ILE A 119 -2.80 -8.86 -12.93
C ILE A 119 -3.76 -7.85 -13.54
N SER A 120 -4.93 -7.72 -12.97
CA SER A 120 -5.92 -6.69 -13.30
C SER A 120 -6.73 -6.34 -12.06
N GLY A 121 -7.30 -5.13 -12.03
CA GLY A 121 -8.08 -4.64 -10.89
C GLY A 121 -7.80 -3.16 -10.63
N THR A 122 -8.45 -2.62 -9.62
CA THR A 122 -8.33 -1.20 -9.23
C THR A 122 -7.17 -0.95 -8.27
N GLY A 123 -6.66 -2.00 -7.61
CA GLY A 123 -5.71 -1.83 -6.51
C GLY A 123 -6.34 -1.11 -5.31
N ILE A 124 -5.53 -0.50 -4.47
CA ILE A 124 -5.97 0.36 -3.36
C ILE A 124 -5.33 1.73 -3.43
N ASP A 125 -6.12 2.74 -3.08
CA ASP A 125 -5.69 4.12 -2.98
C ASP A 125 -5.47 4.52 -1.52
N ILE A 126 -4.39 5.27 -1.26
CA ILE A 126 -4.10 5.87 0.03
C ILE A 126 -3.87 7.37 -0.20
N PRO A 127 -4.82 8.25 0.16
CA PRO A 127 -4.63 9.70 0.08
C PRO A 127 -3.43 10.17 0.91
N ALA A 128 -2.74 11.24 0.47
CA ALA A 128 -1.61 11.82 1.22
C ALA A 128 -2.00 12.30 2.62
N THR A 129 -3.26 12.67 2.81
CA THR A 129 -3.81 13.07 4.11
C THR A 129 -4.93 12.15 4.52
N LEU A 130 -4.88 11.67 5.77
CA LEU A 130 -5.94 10.87 6.38
C LEU A 130 -6.56 11.64 7.54
N SER A 131 -7.85 11.39 7.77
CA SER A 131 -8.61 11.96 8.89
C SER A 131 -9.33 10.86 9.66
N GLU A 132 -9.46 11.01 10.97
CA GLU A 132 -10.23 10.06 11.78
C GLU A 132 -11.69 9.97 11.31
N GLY A 133 -12.21 8.75 11.24
CA GLY A 133 -13.54 8.46 10.74
C GLY A 133 -13.67 8.41 9.21
N GLN A 134 -12.61 8.75 8.46
CA GLN A 134 -12.63 8.75 7.00
C GLN A 134 -12.83 7.33 6.43
N THR A 135 -13.78 7.20 5.51
CA THR A 135 -13.92 6.00 4.68
C THR A 135 -13.00 6.12 3.47
N LEU A 136 -12.24 5.07 3.19
CA LEU A 136 -11.36 4.97 2.02
C LEU A 136 -12.03 4.11 0.94
N SER A 137 -11.62 4.31 -0.31
CA SER A 137 -12.11 3.53 -1.44
C SER A 137 -11.85 2.04 -1.26
N ASP A 138 -12.79 1.21 -1.64
CA ASP A 138 -12.58 -0.22 -1.79
C ASP A 138 -11.59 -0.48 -2.94
N GLY A 139 -11.00 -1.68 -2.97
CA GLY A 139 -10.11 -2.10 -4.04
C GLY A 139 -10.23 -3.58 -4.32
N ASP A 140 -9.86 -3.95 -5.53
CA ASP A 140 -9.84 -5.34 -5.98
C ASP A 140 -8.60 -5.64 -6.81
N SER A 141 -8.28 -6.92 -6.92
CA SER A 141 -7.25 -7.43 -7.82
C SER A 141 -7.54 -8.87 -8.22
N ASP A 142 -7.43 -9.14 -9.52
CA ASP A 142 -7.52 -10.49 -10.09
C ASP A 142 -6.13 -10.89 -10.59
N ILE A 143 -5.61 -12.01 -10.10
CA ILE A 143 -4.38 -12.62 -10.58
C ILE A 143 -4.75 -13.85 -11.40
N LYS A 144 -4.51 -13.82 -12.71
CA LYS A 144 -4.70 -14.96 -13.60
C LYS A 144 -3.36 -15.66 -13.84
N MET A 145 -3.37 -16.96 -13.72
CA MET A 145 -2.22 -17.83 -13.93
C MET A 145 -2.48 -18.78 -15.08
N GLY A 146 -1.55 -18.86 -15.99
CA GLY A 146 -1.71 -19.66 -17.20
C GLY A 146 -0.38 -20.03 -17.87
N SER A 147 -0.49 -20.61 -19.04
CA SER A 147 0.62 -20.90 -19.96
C SER A 147 0.08 -20.98 -21.38
N ASN A 148 0.87 -20.52 -22.36
CA ASN A 148 0.50 -20.53 -23.77
C ASN A 148 -0.87 -19.86 -24.05
N GLY A 149 -1.15 -18.75 -23.34
CA GLY A 149 -2.40 -18.01 -23.49
C GLY A 149 -3.64 -18.64 -22.83
N MET A 150 -3.51 -19.80 -22.17
CA MET A 150 -4.61 -20.46 -21.45
C MET A 150 -4.51 -20.15 -19.94
N THR A 151 -5.61 -19.66 -19.36
CA THR A 151 -5.71 -19.43 -17.91
C THR A 151 -6.15 -20.71 -17.21
N PHE A 152 -5.34 -21.21 -16.26
CA PHE A 152 -5.64 -22.40 -15.46
C PHE A 152 -6.25 -22.04 -14.10
N MET A 153 -5.89 -20.88 -13.55
CA MET A 153 -6.34 -20.45 -12.23
C MET A 153 -6.53 -18.94 -12.19
N THR A 154 -7.53 -18.49 -11.44
CA THR A 154 -7.71 -17.08 -11.13
C THR A 154 -7.83 -16.93 -9.60
N MET A 155 -7.00 -16.06 -9.03
CA MET A 155 -7.12 -15.62 -7.65
C MET A 155 -7.75 -14.24 -7.65
N LYS A 156 -8.78 -14.07 -6.81
CA LYS A 156 -9.47 -12.79 -6.64
C LYS A 156 -9.26 -12.26 -5.25
N PHE A 157 -8.87 -11.02 -5.16
CA PHE A 157 -8.75 -10.27 -3.92
C PHE A 157 -9.75 -9.12 -3.94
N SER A 158 -10.37 -8.86 -2.81
CA SER A 158 -11.26 -7.70 -2.64
C SER A 158 -11.05 -7.15 -1.24
N ILE A 159 -10.71 -5.87 -1.15
CA ILE A 159 -10.52 -5.13 0.10
C ILE A 159 -11.66 -4.13 0.21
N LYS A 160 -12.42 -4.22 1.30
CA LYS A 160 -13.67 -3.47 1.50
C LYS A 160 -13.77 -2.88 2.89
N ASN A 161 -14.75 -1.99 3.05
CA ASN A 161 -15.05 -1.37 4.35
C ASN A 161 -13.83 -0.72 5.00
N ARG A 162 -12.99 -0.09 4.16
CA ARG A 162 -11.74 0.55 4.60
C ARG A 162 -12.07 1.83 5.36
N LYS A 163 -11.61 1.92 6.61
CA LYS A 163 -11.90 3.05 7.48
C LYS A 163 -10.69 3.45 8.30
N VAL A 164 -10.41 4.74 8.36
CA VAL A 164 -9.45 5.33 9.30
C VAL A 164 -10.15 5.45 10.65
N GLU A 165 -9.76 4.62 11.63
CA GLU A 165 -10.42 4.62 12.94
C GLU A 165 -9.95 5.80 13.79
N LYS A 166 -8.64 5.99 13.90
CA LYS A 166 -8.02 7.04 14.72
C LYS A 166 -6.54 7.20 14.41
N LYS A 167 -5.95 8.28 14.94
CA LYS A 167 -4.49 8.43 15.07
C LYS A 167 -4.08 8.08 16.49
N GLU A 168 -3.08 7.24 16.66
CA GLU A 168 -2.60 6.79 17.97
C GLU A 168 -1.09 6.55 17.99
N LYS A 169 -0.49 6.58 19.18
CA LYS A 169 0.90 6.15 19.35
C LYS A 169 0.98 4.63 19.36
N ILE A 170 1.85 4.09 18.54
CA ILE A 170 2.14 2.65 18.47
C ILE A 170 3.64 2.41 18.60
N THR A 171 4.02 1.44 19.41
CA THR A 171 5.42 1.01 19.57
C THR A 171 5.62 -0.32 18.87
N VAL A 172 6.64 -0.37 18.01
CA VAL A 172 7.17 -1.58 17.35
C VAL A 172 8.67 -1.66 17.64
N ALA A 173 9.34 -2.74 17.26
CA ALA A 173 10.77 -2.90 17.52
C ALA A 173 11.64 -1.77 16.90
N ALA A 174 11.20 -1.19 15.79
CA ALA A 174 11.89 -0.07 15.13
C ALA A 174 11.69 1.30 15.83
N GLY A 175 10.78 1.42 16.81
CA GLY A 175 10.54 2.67 17.53
C GLY A 175 9.07 2.93 17.85
N THR A 176 8.79 4.15 18.32
CA THR A 176 7.43 4.63 18.65
C THR A 176 7.01 5.72 17.67
N TYR A 177 5.82 5.59 17.10
CA TYR A 177 5.32 6.42 16.02
C TYR A 177 3.88 6.88 16.28
N ASP A 178 3.52 8.05 15.77
CA ASP A 178 2.13 8.50 15.66
C ASP A 178 1.57 7.93 14.34
N ALA A 179 0.71 6.93 14.43
CA ALA A 179 0.21 6.17 13.29
C ALA A 179 -1.30 6.31 13.12
N TYR A 180 -1.77 6.24 11.88
CA TYR A 180 -3.19 6.11 11.56
C TYR A 180 -3.57 4.63 11.56
N LYS A 181 -4.53 4.28 12.41
CA LYS A 181 -5.12 2.94 12.45
C LYS A 181 -6.21 2.84 11.40
N ILE A 182 -6.04 1.89 10.47
CA ILE A 182 -7.01 1.59 9.40
C ILE A 182 -7.52 0.18 9.57
N THR A 183 -8.84 0.00 9.54
CA THR A 183 -9.51 -1.31 9.52
C THR A 183 -10.08 -1.60 8.14
N TYR A 184 -10.14 -2.86 7.75
CA TYR A 184 -10.78 -3.31 6.53
C TYR A 184 -11.10 -4.80 6.55
N ASP A 185 -12.00 -5.20 5.66
CA ASP A 185 -12.27 -6.60 5.35
C ASP A 185 -11.54 -7.00 4.07
N MET A 186 -10.94 -8.18 4.04
CA MET A 186 -10.33 -8.74 2.85
C MET A 186 -10.92 -10.10 2.53
N ASP A 187 -11.46 -10.22 1.33
CA ASP A 187 -11.90 -11.47 0.73
C ASP A 187 -10.84 -11.96 -0.26
N MET A 188 -10.43 -13.21 -0.12
CA MET A 188 -9.56 -13.89 -1.06
C MET A 188 -10.27 -15.13 -1.57
N LYS A 189 -10.33 -15.31 -2.89
CA LYS A 189 -10.94 -16.48 -3.53
C LYS A 189 -9.94 -17.09 -4.52
N VAL A 190 -9.56 -18.33 -4.25
CA VAL A 190 -8.83 -19.21 -5.17
C VAL A 190 -9.79 -20.35 -5.57
N LEU A 191 -9.76 -21.46 -4.85
CA LEU A 191 -10.77 -22.54 -4.95
C LEU A 191 -11.91 -22.32 -3.96
N PHE A 192 -11.57 -21.83 -2.78
CA PHE A 192 -12.52 -21.49 -1.71
C PHE A 192 -12.36 -20.02 -1.35
N LYS A 193 -13.45 -19.43 -0.86
CA LYS A 193 -13.42 -18.07 -0.32
C LYS A 193 -12.86 -18.10 1.09
N LYS A 194 -11.84 -17.27 1.37
CA LYS A 194 -11.37 -16.93 2.71
C LYS A 194 -11.65 -15.46 2.95
N SER A 195 -12.32 -15.15 4.07
CA SER A 195 -12.55 -13.78 4.52
C SER A 195 -11.76 -13.55 5.79
N ILE A 196 -11.05 -12.42 5.85
CA ILE A 196 -10.30 -11.97 7.02
C ILE A 196 -10.65 -10.52 7.31
N LYS A 197 -10.52 -10.14 8.58
CA LYS A 197 -10.48 -8.74 9.00
C LYS A 197 -9.04 -8.34 9.21
N ALA A 198 -8.70 -7.12 8.82
CA ALA A 198 -7.34 -6.63 8.98
C ALA A 198 -7.33 -5.25 9.64
N VAL A 199 -6.25 -5.00 10.35
CA VAL A 199 -5.91 -3.71 10.95
C VAL A 199 -4.52 -3.35 10.50
N GLN A 200 -4.32 -2.10 10.05
CA GLN A 200 -3.01 -1.56 9.67
C GLN A 200 -2.73 -0.28 10.42
N TRP A 201 -1.47 -0.04 10.73
CA TRP A 201 -0.97 1.23 11.25
C TRP A 201 -0.02 1.84 10.24
N LEU A 202 -0.44 2.97 9.67
CA LEU A 202 0.31 3.72 8.66
C LEU A 202 0.89 5.00 9.27
N VAL A 203 2.16 5.24 8.99
CA VAL A 203 2.90 6.45 9.38
C VAL A 203 3.27 7.26 8.14
N PRO A 204 3.00 8.58 8.09
CA PRO A 204 3.44 9.42 7.00
C PRO A 204 4.95 9.30 6.75
N SER A 205 5.36 9.25 5.50
CA SER A 205 6.75 9.14 5.03
C SER A 205 7.51 7.86 5.44
N ILE A 206 6.80 6.87 6.04
CA ILE A 206 7.39 5.57 6.39
C ILE A 206 6.60 4.44 5.71
N GLY A 207 5.27 4.44 5.84
CA GLY A 207 4.41 3.38 5.37
C GLY A 207 3.77 2.60 6.51
N MET A 208 3.49 1.32 6.26
CA MET A 208 2.93 0.41 7.24
C MET A 208 4.02 -0.02 8.24
N ILE A 209 3.79 0.28 9.52
CA ILE A 209 4.69 -0.13 10.60
C ILE A 209 4.21 -1.37 11.34
N LYS A 210 2.90 -1.64 11.29
CA LYS A 210 2.29 -2.83 11.89
C LYS A 210 1.03 -3.21 11.12
N SER A 211 0.75 -4.51 11.03
CA SER A 211 -0.57 -5.03 10.65
C SER A 211 -0.94 -6.25 11.47
N GLU A 212 -2.25 -6.46 11.63
CA GLU A 212 -2.83 -7.64 12.28
C GLU A 212 -3.94 -8.19 11.40
N THR A 213 -4.01 -9.52 11.28
CA THR A 213 -5.05 -10.21 10.54
C THR A 213 -5.84 -11.13 11.45
N TYR A 214 -7.14 -11.15 11.28
CA TYR A 214 -8.09 -11.91 12.10
C TYR A 214 -8.97 -12.76 11.20
N ASN A 215 -9.27 -13.99 11.64
CA ASN A 215 -10.23 -14.85 10.95
C ASN A 215 -11.69 -14.35 11.13
N ALA A 216 -12.63 -15.03 10.49
CA ALA A 216 -14.06 -14.67 10.57
C ALA A 216 -14.64 -14.74 12.00
N LYS A 217 -13.97 -15.44 12.94
CA LYS A 217 -14.36 -15.52 14.35
C LYS A 217 -13.75 -14.41 15.20
N GLY A 218 -12.89 -13.56 14.62
CA GLY A 218 -12.17 -12.51 15.34
C GLY A 218 -10.91 -13.01 16.05
N GLU A 219 -10.41 -14.22 15.77
CA GLU A 219 -9.19 -14.76 16.34
C GLU A 219 -7.98 -14.25 15.52
N LEU A 220 -6.92 -13.82 16.19
CA LEU A 220 -5.69 -13.35 15.55
C LEU A 220 -5.04 -14.49 14.75
N GLU A 221 -4.83 -14.29 13.46
CA GLU A 221 -4.12 -15.25 12.58
C GLU A 221 -2.66 -14.87 12.37
N GLY A 222 -2.33 -13.59 12.36
CA GLY A 222 -0.95 -13.14 12.17
C GLY A 222 -0.75 -11.67 12.44
N THR A 223 0.52 -11.33 12.66
CA THR A 223 0.99 -9.96 12.86
C THR A 223 2.23 -9.72 12.00
N THR A 224 2.31 -8.55 11.39
CA THR A 224 3.53 -8.04 10.75
C THR A 224 3.95 -6.78 11.49
N GLU A 225 5.24 -6.68 11.86
CA GLU A 225 5.78 -5.51 12.56
C GLU A 225 7.08 -5.04 11.93
N MET A 226 7.23 -3.72 11.80
CA MET A 226 8.48 -3.10 11.37
C MET A 226 9.52 -3.25 12.50
N THR A 227 10.64 -3.89 12.17
CA THR A 227 11.74 -4.13 13.12
C THR A 227 12.94 -3.22 12.87
N LYS A 228 13.07 -2.65 11.67
CA LYS A 228 14.13 -1.72 11.32
C LYS A 228 13.68 -0.75 10.24
N PHE A 229 14.13 0.50 10.34
CA PHE A 229 13.94 1.55 9.34
C PHE A 229 15.27 2.30 9.16
N GLU A 230 15.78 2.34 7.92
CA GLU A 230 17.05 2.98 7.53
C GLU A 230 16.82 3.91 6.33
N GLN A 231 17.28 5.16 6.43
CA GLN A 231 17.23 6.17 5.39
C GLN A 231 18.60 6.71 5.04
#